data_da567afa301636cf153f4bd3cdfc78bc
#
_entry.id   da567afa301636cf153f4bd3cdfc78bc
#
_cell.length_a   1.000
_cell.length_b   1.000
_cell.length_c   1.000
_cell.angle_alpha   90.00
_cell.angle_beta   90.00
_cell.angle_gamma   90.00
#
_symmetry.space_group_name_H-M   'P 1'
#
loop_
_entity.id
_entity.type
_entity.pdbx_description
1 polymer ?
#
loop_
_entity_poly.entity_id
_entity_poly.type
_entity_poly.pdbx_seq_one_letter_code
_entity_poly.pdbx_strand_id
1 'polypeptide(L)'
;MRRRSLLLAAVPAGLVTLAGCGDDKSDSAKTSASPSPSVSSSPPPKIVEGPLPAITAGTKFGEKPTVAKGSGEPSKDLAVKTVIAGGGRSIAENDFIRADYLGQIWSSGKVFDNSYDRKRPLVMQLAQGSIIDGWRYALQGKKTGSRVEIAVPPALGYGKGGNSNAGIKGTDTLVFVIDLLESFNSKSSAKGTSVPQTDAALPKVGTNTDGQVPKVTIPRTDPPKKLVSQYVLEGDGPELAADQTVLCQFQGLVWDGGKTFQRTYGSGRLSQFSLEQMQQAVKGLAQGLTGKKVGSRVLIVVPPELGYGDNPPSGGVVKKGSTLVFTVDILAAM
;
A
#
# COMPACT_ATOMS: atom_id res chain seq x y z
N MET A 1 8.94 -2.97 29.63
CA MET A 1 8.23 -1.72 29.29
C MET A 1 8.27 -1.57 27.76
N ARG A 2 7.20 -1.92 27.09
CA ARG A 2 7.11 -1.90 25.60
C ARG A 2 6.67 -0.50 25.16
N ARG A 3 7.57 0.28 24.59
CA ARG A 3 7.22 1.53 23.92
C ARG A 3 6.69 1.19 22.54
N ARG A 4 5.38 1.28 22.36
CA ARG A 4 4.73 1.21 21.05
C ARG A 4 4.86 2.59 20.39
N SER A 5 5.66 2.68 19.34
CA SER A 5 5.66 3.83 18.44
C SER A 5 4.45 3.69 17.53
N LEU A 6 3.41 4.50 17.76
CA LEU A 6 2.19 4.54 16.98
C LEU A 6 2.25 5.74 16.05
N LEU A 7 2.70 5.54 14.83
CA LEU A 7 2.25 6.33 13.68
C LEU A 7 0.94 5.68 13.17
N LEU A 8 -0.14 5.85 13.91
CA LEU A 8 -1.48 5.49 13.46
C LEU A 8 -2.11 6.73 12.84
N ALA A 9 -1.99 6.88 11.53
CA ALA A 9 -3.03 7.55 10.77
C ALA A 9 -4.21 6.57 10.72
N ALA A 10 -5.29 6.89 11.42
CA ALA A 10 -6.52 6.12 11.38
C ALA A 10 -7.08 6.21 9.95
N VAL A 11 -7.00 5.14 9.21
CA VAL A 11 -7.73 4.96 7.96
C VAL A 11 -9.11 4.42 8.34
N PRO A 12 -10.21 5.11 8.04
CA PRO A 12 -11.53 4.53 8.22
C PRO A 12 -11.68 3.35 7.26
N ALA A 13 -11.96 2.18 7.80
CA ALA A 13 -12.33 0.99 7.05
C ALA A 13 -13.60 1.30 6.26
N GLY A 14 -13.47 1.57 4.97
CA GLY A 14 -14.60 1.68 4.06
C GLY A 14 -15.23 0.31 3.85
N LEU A 15 -16.30 0.02 4.58
CA LEU A 15 -17.24 -1.04 4.21
C LEU A 15 -17.82 -0.68 2.85
N VAL A 16 -17.47 -1.44 1.83
CA VAL A 16 -18.14 -1.38 0.53
C VAL A 16 -19.50 -2.06 0.67
N THR A 17 -20.54 -1.27 0.91
CA THR A 17 -21.92 -1.73 0.74
C THR A 17 -22.23 -1.80 -0.74
N LEU A 18 -22.50 -3.00 -1.23
CA LEU A 18 -23.08 -3.25 -2.55
C LEU A 18 -24.53 -2.78 -2.55
N ALA A 19 -24.82 -1.65 -3.17
CA ALA A 19 -26.18 -1.27 -3.52
C ALA A 19 -26.53 -1.92 -4.86
N GLY A 20 -27.51 -2.83 -4.83
CA GLY A 20 -28.11 -3.41 -6.03
C GLY A 20 -29.01 -2.40 -6.73
N CYS A 21 -28.85 -2.27 -8.05
CA CYS A 21 -29.82 -1.59 -8.90
C CYS A 21 -31.02 -2.51 -9.14
N GLY A 22 -32.19 -2.09 -8.66
CA GLY A 22 -33.49 -2.58 -9.11
C GLY A 22 -34.19 -1.42 -9.82
N ASP A 23 -34.59 -1.64 -11.08
CA ASP A 23 -35.47 -0.76 -11.83
C ASP A 23 -36.88 -0.78 -11.23
N ASP A 24 -37.44 0.37 -10.92
CA ASP A 24 -38.87 0.61 -11.13
C ASP A 24 -39.20 2.10 -11.22
N LYS A 25 -40.25 2.39 -12.00
CA LYS A 25 -40.68 3.65 -12.58
C LYS A 25 -41.36 4.59 -11.60
N SER A 26 -41.16 5.87 -11.89
CA SER A 26 -42.06 7.07 -11.71
C SER A 26 -42.54 7.44 -10.30
N ASP A 27 -42.09 8.61 -9.77
CA ASP A 27 -42.94 9.78 -9.66
C ASP A 27 -42.14 11.04 -9.29
N SER A 28 -42.58 12.16 -9.83
CA SER A 28 -41.91 13.45 -9.70
C SER A 28 -42.09 14.03 -8.30
N ALA A 29 -41.01 14.09 -7.53
CA ALA A 29 -40.92 14.99 -6.37
C ALA A 29 -39.63 15.79 -6.45
N LYS A 30 -39.77 17.13 -6.53
CA LYS A 30 -38.67 18.09 -6.42
C LYS A 30 -37.94 17.89 -5.09
N THR A 31 -36.83 17.20 -5.11
CA THR A 31 -35.94 17.12 -3.96
C THR A 31 -34.81 18.12 -4.15
N SER A 32 -34.79 19.08 -3.25
CA SER A 32 -33.72 20.07 -3.05
C SER A 32 -32.36 19.37 -3.02
N ALA A 33 -31.52 19.62 -4.01
CA ALA A 33 -30.17 19.16 -4.02
C ALA A 33 -29.40 19.78 -2.86
N SER A 34 -29.06 18.97 -1.88
CA SER A 34 -28.07 19.32 -0.85
C SER A 34 -26.73 19.50 -1.56
N PRO A 35 -26.02 20.64 -1.37
CA PRO A 35 -24.73 20.81 -2.03
C PRO A 35 -23.77 19.75 -1.51
N SER A 36 -23.25 18.90 -2.41
CA SER A 36 -22.08 18.10 -2.13
C SER A 36 -20.98 18.99 -1.58
N PRO A 37 -20.25 18.60 -0.52
CA PRO A 37 -19.13 19.39 -0.04
C PRO A 37 -18.14 19.53 -1.19
N SER A 38 -18.02 20.73 -1.73
CA SER A 38 -16.97 21.06 -2.68
C SER A 38 -15.64 20.89 -1.93
N VAL A 39 -14.85 19.92 -2.35
CA VAL A 39 -13.47 19.74 -1.88
C VAL A 39 -12.75 21.01 -2.31
N SER A 40 -12.55 21.93 -1.38
CA SER A 40 -11.74 23.13 -1.60
C SER A 40 -10.31 22.65 -1.85
N SER A 41 -9.93 22.51 -3.12
CA SER A 41 -8.56 22.25 -3.51
C SER A 41 -7.78 23.55 -3.32
N SER A 42 -7.10 23.66 -2.17
CA SER A 42 -6.09 24.71 -2.01
C SER A 42 -5.06 24.57 -3.15
N PRO A 43 -4.59 25.70 -3.71
CA PRO A 43 -3.57 25.62 -4.75
C PRO A 43 -2.33 24.87 -4.25
N PRO A 44 -1.59 24.17 -5.15
CA PRO A 44 -0.38 23.46 -4.75
C PRO A 44 0.60 24.43 -4.09
N PRO A 45 1.34 23.97 -3.04
CA PRO A 45 2.29 24.82 -2.35
C PRO A 45 3.44 25.21 -3.29
N LYS A 46 4.02 26.38 -3.02
CA LYS A 46 5.25 26.77 -3.68
C LYS A 46 6.40 25.89 -3.19
N ILE A 47 7.19 25.38 -4.15
CA ILE A 47 8.37 24.56 -3.90
C ILE A 47 9.61 25.39 -4.16
N VAL A 48 10.60 25.33 -3.25
CA VAL A 48 11.87 26.03 -3.31
C VAL A 48 13.03 25.04 -3.08
N GLU A 49 14.26 25.40 -3.49
CA GLU A 49 15.42 24.50 -3.32
C GLU A 49 16.05 24.52 -1.92
N GLY A 50 15.67 25.45 -1.08
CA GLY A 50 16.25 25.60 0.27
C GLY A 50 15.69 26.80 1.03
N PRO A 51 16.19 27.05 2.25
CA PRO A 51 17.32 26.40 2.89
C PRO A 51 17.06 24.97 3.34
N LEU A 52 18.11 24.14 3.38
CA LEU A 52 18.13 22.77 3.87
C LEU A 52 19.38 22.53 4.74
N PRO A 53 19.29 21.76 5.84
CA PRO A 53 20.46 21.41 6.64
C PRO A 53 21.42 20.50 5.87
N ALA A 54 22.70 20.50 6.25
CA ALA A 54 23.67 19.62 5.61
C ALA A 54 23.51 18.16 6.06
N ILE A 55 23.58 17.23 5.12
CA ILE A 55 23.75 15.80 5.41
C ILE A 55 25.24 15.58 5.68
N THR A 56 25.62 15.27 6.94
CA THR A 56 27.01 15.20 7.40
C THR A 56 27.61 13.81 7.36
N ALA A 57 26.79 12.76 7.32
CA ALA A 57 27.18 11.36 7.17
C ALA A 57 26.07 10.53 6.54
N GLY A 58 26.35 9.30 6.11
CA GLY A 58 25.39 8.41 5.45
C GLY A 58 24.87 9.05 4.15
N THR A 59 25.80 9.53 3.31
CA THR A 59 25.47 10.31 2.12
C THR A 59 25.03 9.48 0.93
N LYS A 60 25.28 8.15 0.96
CA LYS A 60 24.89 7.25 -0.13
C LYS A 60 23.45 6.77 0.04
N PHE A 61 22.84 6.39 -1.07
CA PHE A 61 21.53 5.76 -1.08
C PHE A 61 21.53 4.47 -0.24
N GLY A 62 20.50 4.28 0.61
CA GLY A 62 20.38 3.13 1.50
C GLY A 62 21.14 3.26 2.83
N GLU A 63 22.06 4.23 2.98
CA GLU A 63 22.73 4.49 4.25
C GLU A 63 21.90 5.41 5.15
N LYS A 64 21.82 5.12 6.45
CA LYS A 64 21.17 6.00 7.43
C LYS A 64 21.87 7.37 7.44
N PRO A 65 21.19 8.47 7.09
CA PRO A 65 21.80 9.79 7.08
C PRO A 65 21.97 10.34 8.49
N THR A 66 23.01 11.17 8.68
CA THR A 66 23.10 12.11 9.78
C THR A 66 22.90 13.50 9.21
N VAL A 67 21.95 14.24 9.75
CA VAL A 67 21.57 15.57 9.26
C VAL A 67 21.87 16.61 10.34
N ALA A 68 22.54 17.68 9.98
CA ALA A 68 22.82 18.79 10.87
C ALA A 68 21.52 19.44 11.38
N LYS A 69 21.59 20.13 12.52
CA LYS A 69 20.53 21.05 12.96
C LYS A 69 20.36 22.16 11.90
N GLY A 70 19.12 22.60 11.67
CA GLY A 70 18.83 23.72 10.80
C GLY A 70 19.53 25.01 11.28
N SER A 71 20.02 25.79 10.34
CA SER A 71 20.67 27.09 10.58
C SER A 71 19.76 28.22 10.12
N GLY A 72 19.58 29.23 10.93
CA GLY A 72 18.67 30.34 10.65
C GLY A 72 17.20 29.93 10.58
N GLU A 73 16.40 30.80 9.98
CA GLU A 73 14.96 30.57 9.80
C GLU A 73 14.71 29.60 8.65
N PRO A 74 13.84 28.59 8.83
CA PRO A 74 13.42 27.72 7.75
C PRO A 74 12.55 28.47 6.73
N SER A 75 12.48 27.96 5.51
CA SER A 75 11.55 28.50 4.52
C SER A 75 10.09 28.32 4.98
N LYS A 76 9.24 29.31 4.66
CA LYS A 76 7.77 29.19 4.81
C LYS A 76 7.16 28.35 3.68
N ASP A 77 7.89 28.18 2.57
CA ASP A 77 7.55 27.32 1.44
C ASP A 77 8.14 25.92 1.63
N LEU A 78 7.67 24.93 0.87
CA LEU A 78 8.21 23.58 0.88
C LEU A 78 9.58 23.55 0.23
N ALA A 79 10.64 23.34 1.00
CA ALA A 79 11.98 23.19 0.45
C ALA A 79 12.23 21.74 0.03
N VAL A 80 12.70 21.52 -1.21
CA VAL A 80 12.92 20.19 -1.79
C VAL A 80 14.19 20.14 -2.60
N LYS A 81 15.08 19.21 -2.29
CA LYS A 81 16.32 18.95 -3.03
C LYS A 81 16.45 17.46 -3.36
N THR A 82 16.68 17.13 -4.62
CA THR A 82 17.10 15.78 -5.01
C THR A 82 18.60 15.69 -4.77
N VAL A 83 18.98 14.96 -3.72
CA VAL A 83 20.40 14.77 -3.31
C VAL A 83 21.06 13.73 -4.21
N ILE A 84 20.34 12.64 -4.50
CA ILE A 84 20.77 11.60 -5.44
C ILE A 84 19.62 11.38 -6.41
N ALA A 85 19.91 11.50 -7.70
CA ALA A 85 18.92 11.25 -8.74
C ALA A 85 18.76 9.74 -9.00
N GLY A 86 17.55 9.23 -8.92
CA GLY A 86 17.23 7.85 -9.27
C GLY A 86 16.96 7.66 -10.76
N GLY A 87 17.16 6.43 -11.24
CA GLY A 87 16.90 6.04 -12.63
C GLY A 87 15.60 5.26 -12.84
N GLY A 88 14.87 4.94 -11.75
CA GLY A 88 13.72 4.08 -11.83
C GLY A 88 12.43 4.77 -12.27
N ARG A 89 11.28 4.17 -11.93
CA ARG A 89 9.95 4.70 -12.29
C ARG A 89 9.65 6.02 -11.58
N SER A 90 9.03 6.95 -12.33
CA SER A 90 8.50 8.19 -11.75
C SER A 90 7.28 7.89 -10.89
N ILE A 91 7.22 8.52 -9.72
CA ILE A 91 6.13 8.41 -8.75
C ILE A 91 4.99 9.33 -9.17
N ALA A 92 3.79 8.80 -9.28
CA ALA A 92 2.57 9.55 -9.53
C ALA A 92 1.76 9.76 -8.24
N GLU A 93 0.81 10.68 -8.30
CA GLU A 93 -0.20 10.82 -7.24
C GLU A 93 -0.98 9.51 -7.09
N ASN A 94 -1.31 9.15 -5.87
CA ASN A 94 -1.97 7.90 -5.49
C ASN A 94 -1.13 6.62 -5.66
N ASP A 95 0.13 6.70 -6.11
CA ASP A 95 1.02 5.56 -6.03
C ASP A 95 1.30 5.19 -4.57
N PHE A 96 1.51 3.92 -4.30
CA PHE A 96 2.17 3.49 -3.07
C PHE A 96 3.68 3.62 -3.25
N ILE A 97 4.36 4.11 -2.23
CA ILE A 97 5.82 4.19 -2.16
C ILE A 97 6.33 3.26 -1.06
N ARG A 98 7.50 2.66 -1.28
CA ARG A 98 8.31 2.03 -0.25
C ARG A 98 9.59 2.87 -0.10
N ALA A 99 9.83 3.36 1.10
CA ALA A 99 10.90 4.31 1.35
C ALA A 99 11.59 4.08 2.69
N ASP A 100 12.90 4.28 2.71
CA ASP A 100 13.62 4.53 3.95
C ASP A 100 13.70 6.03 4.20
N TYR A 101 13.66 6.42 5.47
CA TYR A 101 13.67 7.81 5.84
C TYR A 101 14.22 8.07 7.23
N LEU A 102 14.67 9.30 7.42
CA LEU A 102 14.94 9.92 8.71
C LEU A 102 14.18 11.23 8.78
N GLY A 103 13.46 11.47 9.88
CA GLY A 103 12.75 12.71 10.17
C GLY A 103 13.29 13.39 11.43
N GLN A 104 13.61 14.69 11.35
CA GLN A 104 14.05 15.49 12.48
C GLN A 104 13.39 16.86 12.53
N ILE A 105 13.42 17.51 13.70
CA ILE A 105 12.94 18.87 13.91
C ILE A 105 14.03 19.86 13.51
N TRP A 106 13.71 20.83 12.65
CA TRP A 106 14.64 21.86 12.17
C TRP A 106 15.40 22.55 13.30
N SER A 107 14.65 23.11 14.25
CA SER A 107 15.19 24.00 15.30
C SER A 107 16.10 23.31 16.31
N SER A 108 15.89 22.01 16.54
CA SER A 108 16.64 21.25 17.55
C SER A 108 17.60 20.21 16.97
N GLY A 109 17.39 19.78 15.72
CA GLY A 109 18.06 18.62 15.14
C GLY A 109 17.64 17.29 15.75
N LYS A 110 16.59 17.29 16.63
CA LYS A 110 16.11 16.08 17.29
C LYS A 110 15.43 15.17 16.27
N VAL A 111 15.98 13.97 16.08
CA VAL A 111 15.34 12.91 15.30
C VAL A 111 14.11 12.43 16.07
N PHE A 112 12.94 12.47 15.42
CA PHE A 112 11.69 12.01 16.01
C PHE A 112 11.26 10.65 15.46
N ASP A 113 11.70 10.31 14.25
CA ASP A 113 11.41 9.02 13.65
C ASP A 113 12.40 8.67 12.53
N ASN A 114 12.63 7.37 12.30
CA ASN A 114 13.37 6.85 11.14
C ASN A 114 13.05 5.37 10.90
N SER A 115 13.15 4.91 9.66
CA SER A 115 12.95 3.50 9.27
C SER A 115 14.19 2.64 9.48
N TYR A 116 15.38 3.23 9.40
CA TYR A 116 16.65 2.50 9.41
C TYR A 116 16.86 1.70 10.70
N ASP A 117 16.57 2.30 11.87
CA ASP A 117 16.74 1.63 13.18
C ASP A 117 15.72 0.49 13.36
N ARG A 118 14.56 0.61 12.73
CA ARG A 118 13.56 -0.46 12.70
C ARG A 118 13.86 -1.55 11.67
N LYS A 119 14.82 -1.31 10.76
CA LYS A 119 15.11 -2.19 9.61
C LYS A 119 13.85 -2.55 8.82
N ARG A 120 12.92 -1.62 8.75
CA ARG A 120 11.62 -1.78 8.10
C ARG A 120 11.26 -0.50 7.37
N PRO A 121 11.39 -0.49 6.03
CA PRO A 121 10.97 0.63 5.21
C PRO A 121 9.48 0.96 5.41
N LEU A 122 9.13 2.23 5.26
CA LEU A 122 7.74 2.68 5.24
C LEU A 122 7.11 2.30 3.90
N VAL A 123 5.91 1.72 3.94
CA VAL A 123 5.05 1.57 2.75
C VAL A 123 3.80 2.41 2.97
N MET A 124 3.52 3.35 2.07
CA MET A 124 2.43 4.31 2.23
C MET A 124 1.93 4.81 0.88
N GLN A 125 0.64 5.11 0.79
CA GLN A 125 0.06 5.72 -0.40
C GLN A 125 0.36 7.22 -0.45
N LEU A 126 0.81 7.71 -1.59
CA LEU A 126 1.06 9.14 -1.84
C LEU A 126 -0.26 9.85 -2.20
N ALA A 127 -1.21 9.82 -1.27
CA ALA A 127 -2.55 10.35 -1.43
C ALA A 127 -2.86 11.38 -0.35
N GLN A 128 -3.80 12.28 -0.64
CA GLN A 128 -4.28 13.26 0.34
C GLN A 128 -4.88 12.55 1.56
N GLY A 129 -4.47 12.97 2.76
CA GLY A 129 -4.92 12.39 4.03
C GLY A 129 -4.23 11.08 4.43
N SER A 130 -3.47 10.43 3.53
CA SER A 130 -2.70 9.22 3.86
C SER A 130 -1.31 9.53 4.38
N ILE A 131 -0.73 10.67 3.99
CA ILE A 131 0.59 11.16 4.38
C ILE A 131 0.53 12.68 4.52
N ILE A 132 1.49 13.28 5.22
CA ILE A 132 1.60 14.75 5.31
C ILE A 132 1.78 15.36 3.91
N ASP A 133 1.14 16.49 3.66
CA ASP A 133 1.12 17.12 2.34
C ASP A 133 2.54 17.47 1.84
N GLY A 134 3.47 17.79 2.74
CA GLY A 134 4.88 18.02 2.38
C GLY A 134 5.51 16.86 1.62
N TRP A 135 5.27 15.61 2.03
CA TRP A 135 5.74 14.42 1.31
C TRP A 135 5.00 14.25 -0.01
N ARG A 136 3.68 14.40 0.00
CA ARG A 136 2.85 14.23 -1.19
C ARG A 136 3.30 15.14 -2.34
N TYR A 137 3.56 16.41 -2.05
CA TYR A 137 4.02 17.36 -3.07
C TYR A 137 5.50 17.21 -3.42
N ALA A 138 6.36 16.90 -2.44
CA ALA A 138 7.81 16.79 -2.66
C ALA A 138 8.21 15.57 -3.48
N LEU A 139 7.47 14.44 -3.34
CA LEU A 139 7.86 13.16 -3.93
C LEU A 139 7.19 12.87 -5.26
N GLN A 140 6.09 13.57 -5.58
CA GLN A 140 5.44 13.47 -6.88
C GLN A 140 6.40 13.85 -8.00
N GLY A 141 6.50 13.03 -9.04
CA GLY A 141 7.43 13.20 -10.15
C GLY A 141 8.87 12.73 -9.88
N LYS A 142 9.26 12.47 -8.62
CA LYS A 142 10.56 11.88 -8.30
C LYS A 142 10.62 10.42 -8.77
N LYS A 143 11.84 9.94 -9.02
CA LYS A 143 12.06 8.56 -9.49
C LYS A 143 12.49 7.65 -8.34
N THR A 144 12.11 6.38 -8.38
CA THR A 144 12.69 5.38 -7.48
C THR A 144 14.20 5.27 -7.69
N GLY A 145 14.93 5.00 -6.60
CA GLY A 145 16.40 5.12 -6.54
C GLY A 145 16.88 6.53 -6.17
N SER A 146 15.98 7.52 -6.02
CA SER A 146 16.36 8.87 -5.57
C SER A 146 16.48 8.97 -4.06
N ARG A 147 17.45 9.77 -3.60
CA ARG A 147 17.45 10.37 -2.26
C ARG A 147 16.97 11.81 -2.35
N VAL A 148 15.93 12.12 -1.59
CA VAL A 148 15.32 13.45 -1.56
C VAL A 148 15.40 14.01 -0.16
N GLU A 149 15.89 15.25 -0.02
CA GLU A 149 15.85 16.00 1.22
C GLU A 149 14.76 17.07 1.13
N ILE A 150 13.97 17.21 2.20
CA ILE A 150 12.88 18.18 2.26
C ILE A 150 12.83 18.89 3.61
N ALA A 151 12.44 20.16 3.60
CA ALA A 151 12.02 20.87 4.81
C ALA A 151 10.55 21.25 4.66
N VAL A 152 9.74 20.72 5.55
CA VAL A 152 8.27 20.79 5.53
C VAL A 152 7.81 21.81 6.56
N PRO A 153 7.23 22.95 6.14
CA PRO A 153 6.68 23.91 7.09
C PRO A 153 5.46 23.33 7.81
N PRO A 154 5.09 23.86 8.99
CA PRO A 154 3.99 23.32 9.81
C PRO A 154 2.69 23.08 9.06
N ALA A 155 2.31 24.00 8.17
CA ALA A 155 1.05 23.94 7.42
C ALA A 155 0.98 22.71 6.46
N LEU A 156 2.11 22.19 6.00
CA LEU A 156 2.21 21.00 5.13
C LEU A 156 2.64 19.74 5.91
N GLY A 157 2.86 19.88 7.22
CA GLY A 157 3.16 18.80 8.16
C GLY A 157 1.98 18.49 9.07
N TYR A 158 2.15 18.67 10.36
CA TYR A 158 1.11 18.36 11.36
C TYR A 158 0.24 19.55 11.77
N GLY A 159 0.38 20.69 11.09
CA GLY A 159 -0.40 21.90 11.33
C GLY A 159 -0.23 22.46 12.75
N LYS A 160 -1.18 23.31 13.17
CA LYS A 160 -1.16 23.97 14.49
C LYS A 160 -1.22 22.98 15.67
N GLY A 161 -1.77 21.80 15.47
CA GLY A 161 -1.88 20.78 16.52
C GLY A 161 -0.56 20.06 16.82
N GLY A 162 0.36 20.02 15.87
CA GLY A 162 1.58 19.23 15.97
C GLY A 162 1.31 17.72 16.08
N ASN A 163 2.27 16.99 16.66
CA ASN A 163 2.14 15.57 17.00
C ASN A 163 2.84 15.30 18.34
N SER A 164 2.08 15.31 19.43
CA SER A 164 2.61 15.15 20.80
C SER A 164 3.29 13.82 21.01
N ASN A 165 2.83 12.74 20.37
CA ASN A 165 3.43 11.40 20.48
C ASN A 165 4.86 11.36 19.91
N ALA A 166 5.12 12.15 18.86
CA ALA A 166 6.43 12.31 18.25
C ALA A 166 7.24 13.48 18.85
N GLY A 167 6.65 14.26 19.77
CA GLY A 167 7.24 15.45 20.36
C GLY A 167 7.36 16.62 19.37
N ILE A 168 6.48 16.69 18.38
CA ILE A 168 6.42 17.73 17.35
C ILE A 168 5.41 18.79 17.76
N LYS A 169 5.84 20.04 17.81
CA LYS A 169 4.98 21.21 18.09
C LYS A 169 4.31 21.72 16.81
N GLY A 170 3.20 22.43 16.96
CA GLY A 170 2.48 23.03 15.83
C GLY A 170 3.23 24.16 15.10
N THR A 171 4.39 24.55 15.59
CA THR A 171 5.28 25.55 14.99
C THR A 171 6.53 24.94 14.37
N ASP A 172 6.74 23.62 14.52
CA ASP A 172 7.99 22.99 14.08
C ASP A 172 8.00 22.75 12.57
N THR A 173 9.04 23.23 11.91
CA THR A 173 9.43 22.79 10.56
C THR A 173 10.15 21.45 10.67
N LEU A 174 9.77 20.50 9.83
CA LEU A 174 10.30 19.14 9.85
C LEU A 174 11.26 18.95 8.67
N VAL A 175 12.38 18.31 8.94
CA VAL A 175 13.36 17.93 7.90
C VAL A 175 13.29 16.43 7.71
N PHE A 176 13.24 16.00 6.45
CA PHE A 176 13.32 14.59 6.11
C PHE A 176 14.39 14.35 5.06
N VAL A 177 15.10 13.23 5.20
CA VAL A 177 15.89 12.62 4.13
C VAL A 177 15.25 11.29 3.81
N ILE A 178 14.89 11.10 2.53
CA ILE A 178 14.02 10.02 2.07
C ILE A 178 14.69 9.29 0.92
N ASP A 179 14.90 7.99 1.06
CA ASP A 179 15.34 7.09 0.01
C ASP A 179 14.13 6.39 -0.61
N LEU A 180 13.83 6.68 -1.86
CA LEU A 180 12.70 6.11 -2.60
C LEU A 180 13.09 4.75 -3.16
N LEU A 181 12.74 3.66 -2.46
CA LEU A 181 13.13 2.31 -2.82
C LEU A 181 12.30 1.77 -3.98
N GLU A 182 10.98 1.81 -3.84
CA GLU A 182 10.03 1.30 -4.83
C GLU A 182 8.76 2.15 -4.89
N SER A 183 8.00 1.97 -5.96
CA SER A 183 6.65 2.51 -6.06
C SER A 183 5.73 1.52 -6.77
N PHE A 184 4.47 1.48 -6.32
CA PHE A 184 3.47 0.54 -6.80
C PHE A 184 2.20 1.27 -7.22
N ASN A 185 1.58 0.80 -8.30
CA ASN A 185 0.28 1.26 -8.77
C ASN A 185 -0.51 0.11 -9.40
N SER A 186 -1.65 0.41 -10.00
CA SER A 186 -2.54 -0.58 -10.62
C SER A 186 -1.92 -1.39 -11.77
N LYS A 187 -0.73 -1.01 -12.26
CA LYS A 187 0.05 -1.75 -13.27
C LYS A 187 1.19 -2.57 -12.65
N SER A 188 1.33 -2.54 -11.32
CA SER A 188 2.33 -3.36 -10.64
C SER A 188 1.88 -4.81 -10.57
N SER A 189 2.83 -5.74 -10.70
CA SER A 189 2.62 -7.19 -10.57
C SER A 189 3.80 -7.82 -9.86
N ALA A 190 3.68 -9.10 -9.52
CA ALA A 190 4.79 -9.91 -9.02
C ALA A 190 5.97 -9.87 -9.99
N LYS A 191 7.19 -9.97 -9.45
CA LYS A 191 8.46 -9.92 -10.21
C LYS A 191 9.30 -11.19 -10.04
N GLY A 192 8.77 -12.19 -9.33
CA GLY A 192 9.49 -13.41 -8.98
C GLY A 192 9.83 -14.31 -10.17
N THR A 193 10.65 -15.30 -9.90
CA THR A 193 11.02 -16.36 -10.86
C THR A 193 9.87 -17.36 -11.01
N SER A 194 9.61 -17.80 -12.25
CA SER A 194 8.54 -18.76 -12.54
C SER A 194 8.81 -20.12 -11.88
N VAL A 195 7.79 -20.65 -11.21
CA VAL A 195 7.81 -21.96 -10.58
C VAL A 195 7.00 -22.94 -11.43
N PRO A 196 7.50 -24.16 -11.71
CA PRO A 196 6.78 -25.17 -12.49
C PRO A 196 5.45 -25.55 -11.82
N GLN A 197 4.35 -25.44 -12.57
CA GLN A 197 3.01 -25.83 -12.14
C GLN A 197 2.70 -27.25 -12.65
N THR A 198 3.25 -28.25 -12.01
CA THR A 198 3.22 -29.67 -12.49
C THR A 198 1.97 -30.42 -12.11
N ASP A 199 1.29 -30.04 -11.01
CA ASP A 199 0.09 -30.72 -10.56
C ASP A 199 -1.10 -30.41 -11.50
N ALA A 200 -1.57 -31.43 -12.20
CA ALA A 200 -2.69 -31.33 -13.13
C ALA A 200 -4.06 -31.20 -12.44
N ALA A 201 -4.15 -31.55 -11.15
CA ALA A 201 -5.35 -31.40 -10.34
C ALA A 201 -5.55 -29.96 -9.81
N LEU A 202 -4.57 -29.07 -10.01
CA LEU A 202 -4.63 -27.69 -9.55
C LEU A 202 -4.82 -26.69 -10.70
N PRO A 203 -5.37 -25.49 -10.43
CA PRO A 203 -5.48 -24.46 -11.43
C PRO A 203 -4.13 -24.04 -12.00
N LYS A 204 -4.08 -23.85 -13.31
CA LYS A 204 -2.92 -23.25 -13.99
C LYS A 204 -3.08 -21.74 -14.04
N VAL A 205 -2.05 -21.02 -13.65
CA VAL A 205 -2.04 -19.55 -13.56
C VAL A 205 -0.97 -18.98 -14.48
N GLY A 206 -1.34 -17.92 -15.21
CA GLY A 206 -0.42 -17.19 -16.08
C GLY A 206 0.75 -16.55 -15.31
N THR A 207 1.90 -16.49 -15.97
CA THR A 207 3.18 -15.95 -15.42
C THR A 207 3.50 -14.55 -15.96
N ASN A 208 2.56 -13.88 -16.64
CA ASN A 208 2.73 -12.51 -17.13
C ASN A 208 2.99 -11.53 -15.97
N THR A 209 3.88 -10.55 -16.21
CA THR A 209 4.31 -9.54 -15.21
C THR A 209 4.05 -8.10 -15.67
N ASP A 210 3.10 -7.92 -16.59
CA ASP A 210 2.77 -6.65 -17.24
C ASP A 210 1.62 -5.88 -16.54
N GLY A 211 1.23 -6.30 -15.34
CA GLY A 211 0.10 -5.71 -14.59
C GLY A 211 -1.27 -6.12 -15.12
N GLN A 212 -1.34 -6.95 -16.16
CA GLN A 212 -2.61 -7.51 -16.63
C GLN A 212 -3.04 -8.67 -15.75
N VAL A 213 -4.34 -8.93 -15.74
CA VAL A 213 -4.90 -10.06 -14.99
C VAL A 213 -4.31 -11.40 -15.48
N PRO A 214 -3.68 -12.21 -14.62
CA PRO A 214 -3.19 -13.51 -15.03
C PRO A 214 -4.35 -14.44 -15.37
N LYS A 215 -4.24 -15.15 -16.49
CA LYS A 215 -5.23 -16.16 -16.86
C LYS A 215 -5.20 -17.29 -15.86
N VAL A 216 -6.36 -17.69 -15.32
CA VAL A 216 -6.52 -18.87 -14.49
C VAL A 216 -7.35 -19.90 -15.22
N THR A 217 -6.83 -21.10 -15.33
CA THR A 217 -7.54 -22.25 -15.94
C THR A 217 -7.77 -23.29 -14.84
N ILE A 218 -9.01 -23.46 -14.41
CA ILE A 218 -9.40 -24.43 -13.39
C ILE A 218 -9.61 -25.79 -14.05
N PRO A 219 -9.05 -26.89 -13.52
CA PRO A 219 -9.25 -28.23 -14.05
C PRO A 219 -10.69 -28.72 -13.85
N ARG A 220 -11.11 -29.71 -14.63
CA ARG A 220 -12.43 -30.33 -14.51
C ARG A 220 -12.46 -31.50 -13.52
N THR A 221 -11.69 -31.39 -12.45
CA THR A 221 -11.60 -32.34 -11.34
C THR A 221 -12.29 -31.79 -10.11
N ASP A 222 -12.54 -32.64 -9.12
CA ASP A 222 -13.00 -32.16 -7.82
C ASP A 222 -11.97 -31.25 -7.17
N PRO A 223 -12.41 -30.22 -6.41
CA PRO A 223 -11.48 -29.33 -5.72
C PRO A 223 -10.74 -30.05 -4.58
N PRO A 224 -9.51 -29.60 -4.25
CA PRO A 224 -8.81 -30.09 -3.06
C PRO A 224 -9.63 -29.88 -1.79
N LYS A 225 -9.68 -30.88 -0.92
CA LYS A 225 -10.35 -30.83 0.39
C LYS A 225 -9.50 -30.10 1.45
N LYS A 226 -8.24 -29.81 1.17
CA LYS A 226 -7.32 -29.10 2.07
C LYS A 226 -6.87 -27.80 1.42
N LEU A 227 -6.46 -26.83 2.24
CA LEU A 227 -5.84 -25.61 1.78
C LEU A 227 -4.62 -25.93 0.92
N VAL A 228 -4.56 -25.35 -0.27
CA VAL A 228 -3.39 -25.38 -1.14
C VAL A 228 -2.84 -23.95 -1.26
N SER A 229 -1.54 -23.80 -1.12
CA SER A 229 -0.84 -22.54 -1.35
C SER A 229 0.50 -22.79 -2.04
N GLN A 230 0.60 -22.39 -3.32
CA GLN A 230 1.77 -22.64 -4.16
C GLN A 230 2.26 -21.35 -4.82
N TYR A 231 3.58 -21.24 -5.00
CA TYR A 231 4.14 -20.19 -5.83
C TYR A 231 3.84 -20.47 -7.31
N VAL A 232 3.47 -19.42 -8.02
CA VAL A 232 3.44 -19.34 -9.50
C VAL A 232 4.67 -18.58 -9.99
N LEU A 233 4.96 -17.47 -9.28
CA LEU A 233 6.22 -16.74 -9.37
C LEU A 233 6.76 -16.64 -7.93
N GLU A 234 7.99 -17.01 -7.69
CA GLU A 234 8.63 -16.90 -6.38
C GLU A 234 9.51 -15.65 -6.33
N GLY A 235 9.15 -14.69 -5.48
CA GLY A 235 9.94 -13.49 -5.22
C GLY A 235 11.12 -13.74 -4.30
N ASP A 236 11.96 -12.75 -4.16
CA ASP A 236 13.17 -12.74 -3.33
C ASP A 236 13.05 -11.85 -2.08
N GLY A 237 11.89 -11.20 -1.88
CA GLY A 237 11.64 -10.35 -0.73
C GLY A 237 11.43 -11.13 0.58
N PRO A 238 11.25 -10.43 1.70
CA PRO A 238 11.01 -11.06 2.99
C PRO A 238 9.71 -11.85 3.01
N GLU A 239 9.63 -12.86 3.88
CA GLU A 239 8.41 -13.63 4.12
C GLU A 239 7.38 -12.80 4.89
N LEU A 240 6.12 -12.99 4.55
CA LEU A 240 4.99 -12.35 5.23
C LEU A 240 4.78 -12.95 6.61
N ALA A 241 4.81 -12.13 7.65
CA ALA A 241 4.38 -12.46 8.98
C ALA A 241 2.85 -12.31 9.14
N ALA A 242 2.25 -13.08 10.06
CA ALA A 242 0.80 -13.12 10.25
C ALA A 242 0.18 -11.81 10.76
N ASP A 243 0.97 -10.94 11.36
CA ASP A 243 0.57 -9.63 11.89
C ASP A 243 0.73 -8.47 10.88
N GLN A 244 1.18 -8.77 9.67
CA GLN A 244 1.44 -7.77 8.65
C GLN A 244 0.21 -7.44 7.80
N THR A 245 0.25 -6.25 7.23
CA THR A 245 -0.64 -5.81 6.15
C THR A 245 0.03 -6.05 4.80
N VAL A 246 -0.71 -6.59 3.85
CA VAL A 246 -0.23 -6.91 2.50
C VAL A 246 -0.77 -5.89 1.52
N LEU A 247 0.14 -5.28 0.74
CA LEU A 247 -0.20 -4.55 -0.48
C LEU A 247 -0.14 -5.52 -1.65
N CYS A 248 -1.22 -5.66 -2.40
CA CYS A 248 -1.30 -6.67 -3.45
C CYS A 248 -2.20 -6.28 -4.64
N GLN A 249 -2.04 -7.01 -5.73
CA GLN A 249 -3.10 -7.25 -6.72
C GLN A 249 -3.61 -8.68 -6.58
N PHE A 250 -4.89 -8.89 -6.78
CA PHE A 250 -5.46 -10.23 -6.71
C PHE A 250 -6.69 -10.40 -7.59
N GLN A 251 -7.03 -11.65 -7.84
CA GLN A 251 -8.34 -12.08 -8.31
C GLN A 251 -8.80 -13.28 -7.50
N GLY A 252 -10.11 -13.32 -7.21
CA GLY A 252 -10.80 -14.43 -6.57
C GLY A 252 -11.84 -15.02 -7.51
N LEU A 253 -11.79 -16.34 -7.69
CA LEU A 253 -12.71 -17.10 -8.52
C LEU A 253 -13.36 -18.19 -7.69
N VAL A 254 -14.54 -18.64 -8.11
CA VAL A 254 -15.16 -19.86 -7.61
C VAL A 254 -14.63 -21.04 -8.41
N TRP A 255 -14.29 -22.16 -7.76
CA TRP A 255 -13.82 -23.37 -8.44
C TRP A 255 -14.83 -23.83 -9.50
N ASP A 256 -16.11 -23.93 -9.08
CA ASP A 256 -17.17 -24.35 -9.98
C ASP A 256 -17.46 -23.26 -11.03
N GLY A 257 -17.15 -23.59 -12.28
CA GLY A 257 -17.37 -22.72 -13.43
C GLY A 257 -16.37 -21.57 -13.58
N GLY A 258 -15.37 -21.42 -12.70
CA GLY A 258 -14.28 -20.45 -12.85
C GLY A 258 -14.72 -18.98 -12.86
N LYS A 259 -15.89 -18.65 -12.32
CA LYS A 259 -16.43 -17.28 -12.31
C LYS A 259 -15.67 -16.41 -11.32
N THR A 260 -15.20 -15.25 -11.76
CA THR A 260 -14.58 -14.24 -10.91
C THR A 260 -15.63 -13.56 -10.04
N PHE A 261 -15.42 -13.51 -8.73
CA PHE A 261 -16.26 -12.75 -7.80
C PHE A 261 -15.61 -11.44 -7.33
N GLN A 262 -14.27 -11.36 -7.35
CA GLN A 262 -13.55 -10.16 -6.97
C GLN A 262 -12.20 -10.07 -7.70
N ARG A 263 -11.77 -8.86 -8.05
CA ARG A 263 -10.42 -8.61 -8.59
C ARG A 263 -10.02 -7.17 -8.44
N THR A 264 -8.71 -6.92 -8.31
CA THR A 264 -8.11 -5.59 -8.37
C THR A 264 -7.51 -5.25 -9.72
N TYR A 265 -7.06 -6.25 -10.48
CA TYR A 265 -6.56 -6.05 -11.84
C TYR A 265 -7.57 -5.35 -12.72
N GLY A 266 -7.15 -4.26 -13.38
CA GLY A 266 -8.01 -3.44 -14.22
C GLY A 266 -8.95 -2.48 -13.50
N SER A 267 -8.98 -2.49 -12.14
CA SER A 267 -9.82 -1.58 -11.35
C SER A 267 -9.20 -0.18 -11.15
N GLY A 268 -7.95 0.01 -11.55
CA GLY A 268 -7.19 1.23 -11.28
C GLY A 268 -6.62 1.33 -9.86
N ARG A 269 -6.85 0.32 -9.00
CA ARG A 269 -6.47 0.35 -7.57
C ARG A 269 -5.71 -0.91 -7.18
N LEU A 270 -4.84 -0.77 -6.16
CA LEU A 270 -4.28 -1.90 -5.42
C LEU A 270 -5.16 -2.23 -4.22
N SER A 271 -5.05 -3.45 -3.72
CA SER A 271 -5.67 -3.84 -2.46
C SER A 271 -4.65 -3.83 -1.33
N GLN A 272 -5.15 -3.50 -0.16
CA GLN A 272 -4.40 -3.50 1.09
C GLN A 272 -5.27 -4.16 2.15
N PHE A 273 -4.77 -5.21 2.80
CA PHE A 273 -5.49 -5.88 3.88
C PHE A 273 -4.55 -6.46 4.92
N SER A 274 -4.95 -6.37 6.17
CA SER A 274 -4.27 -7.03 7.29
C SER A 274 -4.51 -8.54 7.23
N LEU A 275 -3.45 -9.33 7.35
CA LEU A 275 -3.56 -10.79 7.44
C LEU A 275 -4.34 -11.22 8.69
N GLU A 276 -4.20 -10.50 9.80
CA GLU A 276 -4.97 -10.75 11.03
C GLU A 276 -6.47 -10.55 10.80
N GLN A 277 -6.89 -9.45 10.15
CA GLN A 277 -8.30 -9.22 9.80
C GLN A 277 -8.81 -10.24 8.78
N MET A 278 -7.97 -10.64 7.81
CA MET A 278 -8.32 -11.63 6.81
C MET A 278 -8.55 -13.02 7.41
N GLN A 279 -7.91 -13.35 8.54
CA GLN A 279 -8.21 -14.58 9.31
C GLN A 279 -9.67 -14.68 9.74
N GLN A 280 -10.35 -13.56 9.92
CA GLN A 280 -11.76 -13.52 10.29
C GLN A 280 -12.69 -13.58 9.06
N ALA A 281 -12.25 -13.03 7.92
CA ALA A 281 -13.06 -12.93 6.71
C ALA A 281 -12.94 -14.16 5.80
N VAL A 282 -11.70 -14.53 5.45
CA VAL A 282 -11.36 -15.70 4.61
C VAL A 282 -10.08 -16.33 5.17
N LYS A 283 -10.24 -17.17 6.18
CA LYS A 283 -9.14 -17.77 6.95
C LYS A 283 -8.08 -18.43 6.06
N GLY A 284 -8.50 -19.16 5.03
CA GLY A 284 -7.59 -19.83 4.12
C GLY A 284 -6.74 -18.89 3.28
N LEU A 285 -7.23 -17.69 2.94
CA LEU A 285 -6.44 -16.70 2.23
C LEU A 285 -5.30 -16.17 3.11
N ALA A 286 -5.58 -15.83 4.36
CA ALA A 286 -4.56 -15.38 5.30
C ALA A 286 -3.50 -16.46 5.57
N GLN A 287 -3.94 -17.69 5.84
CA GLN A 287 -3.04 -18.84 6.05
C GLN A 287 -2.20 -19.15 4.82
N GLY A 288 -2.79 -19.06 3.63
CA GLY A 288 -2.10 -19.31 2.37
C GLY A 288 -1.06 -18.25 2.00
N LEU A 289 -1.19 -17.02 2.53
CA LEU A 289 -0.24 -15.93 2.31
C LEU A 289 0.87 -15.86 3.36
N THR A 290 0.59 -16.27 4.60
CA THR A 290 1.59 -16.27 5.67
C THR A 290 2.79 -17.14 5.29
N GLY A 291 4.01 -16.62 5.47
CA GLY A 291 5.26 -17.25 5.08
C GLY A 291 5.59 -17.17 3.58
N LYS A 292 4.76 -16.54 2.76
CA LYS A 292 5.07 -16.30 1.35
C LYS A 292 5.93 -15.05 1.20
N LYS A 293 6.86 -15.09 0.23
CA LYS A 293 7.81 -13.99 -0.02
C LYS A 293 7.15 -12.82 -0.75
N VAL A 294 7.50 -11.61 -0.38
CA VAL A 294 7.17 -10.39 -1.15
C VAL A 294 7.80 -10.49 -2.56
N GLY A 295 7.08 -9.96 -3.56
CA GLY A 295 7.43 -10.09 -4.97
C GLY A 295 6.86 -11.33 -5.66
N SER A 296 6.19 -12.21 -4.90
CA SER A 296 5.63 -13.47 -5.42
C SER A 296 4.23 -13.32 -6.01
N ARG A 297 3.91 -14.22 -6.95
CA ARG A 297 2.53 -14.60 -7.30
C ARG A 297 2.21 -15.93 -6.67
N VAL A 298 1.13 -15.99 -5.91
CA VAL A 298 0.70 -17.21 -5.19
C VAL A 298 -0.67 -17.64 -5.69
N LEU A 299 -0.79 -18.94 -6.01
CA LEU A 299 -2.08 -19.64 -6.16
C LEU A 299 -2.50 -20.16 -4.80
N ILE A 300 -3.74 -19.84 -4.39
CA ILE A 300 -4.32 -20.34 -3.14
C ILE A 300 -5.68 -20.95 -3.45
N VAL A 301 -5.87 -22.24 -3.13
CA VAL A 301 -7.18 -22.91 -3.21
C VAL A 301 -7.69 -23.09 -1.80
N VAL A 302 -8.83 -22.47 -1.52
CA VAL A 302 -9.42 -22.39 -0.18
C VAL A 302 -10.67 -23.26 -0.13
N PRO A 303 -10.66 -24.37 0.62
CA PRO A 303 -11.84 -25.19 0.80
C PRO A 303 -12.92 -24.45 1.61
N PRO A 304 -14.22 -24.86 1.53
CA PRO A 304 -15.33 -24.10 2.08
C PRO A 304 -15.18 -23.72 3.55
N GLU A 305 -14.68 -24.62 4.39
CA GLU A 305 -14.51 -24.44 5.84
C GLU A 305 -13.46 -23.40 6.23
N LEU A 306 -12.56 -23.07 5.30
CA LEU A 306 -11.56 -22.00 5.44
C LEU A 306 -11.89 -20.75 4.60
N GLY A 307 -13.02 -20.82 3.85
CA GLY A 307 -13.57 -19.73 3.06
C GLY A 307 -14.78 -19.11 3.73
N TYR A 308 -15.85 -18.94 2.97
CA TYR A 308 -17.12 -18.40 3.47
C TYR A 308 -18.06 -19.46 4.09
N GLY A 309 -17.77 -20.74 3.95
CA GLY A 309 -18.56 -21.84 4.51
C GLY A 309 -20.04 -21.75 4.11
N ASP A 310 -20.88 -21.68 5.15
CA ASP A 310 -22.33 -21.58 5.03
C ASP A 310 -22.83 -20.12 4.88
N ASN A 311 -21.97 -19.12 5.02
CA ASN A 311 -22.32 -17.70 5.05
C ASN A 311 -21.63 -16.90 3.93
N PRO A 312 -21.87 -17.22 2.63
CA PRO A 312 -21.30 -16.48 1.54
C PRO A 312 -21.88 -15.05 1.48
N PRO A 313 -21.16 -14.09 0.87
CA PRO A 313 -21.70 -12.75 0.59
C PRO A 313 -22.99 -12.85 -0.23
N SER A 314 -24.01 -12.09 0.15
CA SER A 314 -25.32 -12.10 -0.51
C SER A 314 -25.25 -11.62 -1.95
N GLY A 315 -26.08 -12.19 -2.84
CA GLY A 315 -26.25 -11.75 -4.23
C GLY A 315 -25.10 -12.05 -5.21
N GLY A 316 -24.02 -12.69 -4.73
CA GLY A 316 -22.84 -12.96 -5.54
C GLY A 316 -22.80 -14.35 -6.20
N VAL A 317 -21.71 -14.62 -6.93
CA VAL A 317 -21.43 -15.93 -7.56
C VAL A 317 -20.94 -16.97 -6.55
N VAL A 318 -20.46 -16.52 -5.38
CA VAL A 318 -20.05 -17.42 -4.29
C VAL A 318 -21.31 -18.00 -3.64
N LYS A 319 -21.40 -19.33 -3.56
CA LYS A 319 -22.51 -20.06 -2.94
C LYS A 319 -22.04 -20.73 -1.66
N LYS A 320 -22.99 -21.18 -0.83
CA LYS A 320 -22.71 -22.06 0.29
C LYS A 320 -21.89 -23.27 -0.17
N GLY A 321 -20.83 -23.60 0.55
CA GLY A 321 -19.94 -24.70 0.20
C GLY A 321 -19.03 -24.47 -1.01
N SER A 322 -18.91 -23.24 -1.53
CA SER A 322 -17.99 -22.93 -2.63
C SER A 322 -16.53 -23.06 -2.21
N THR A 323 -15.74 -23.78 -2.99
CA THR A 323 -14.27 -23.71 -2.95
C THR A 323 -13.82 -22.47 -3.72
N LEU A 324 -12.92 -21.69 -3.13
CA LEU A 324 -12.41 -20.45 -3.70
C LEU A 324 -11.00 -20.64 -4.27
N VAL A 325 -10.71 -19.94 -5.37
CA VAL A 325 -9.39 -19.91 -5.99
C VAL A 325 -8.92 -18.46 -6.00
N PHE A 326 -7.80 -18.20 -5.36
CA PHE A 326 -7.16 -16.88 -5.38
C PHE A 326 -5.84 -16.92 -6.12
N THR A 327 -5.58 -15.87 -6.87
CA THR A 327 -4.26 -15.55 -7.39
C THR A 327 -3.87 -14.20 -6.84
N VAL A 328 -2.77 -14.14 -6.10
CA VAL A 328 -2.32 -12.93 -5.38
C VAL A 328 -0.91 -12.58 -5.78
N ASP A 329 -0.71 -11.36 -6.27
CA ASP A 329 0.60 -10.73 -6.44
C ASP A 329 0.93 -9.95 -5.18
N ILE A 330 1.89 -10.42 -4.41
CA ILE A 330 2.35 -9.80 -3.17
C ILE A 330 3.36 -8.70 -3.53
N LEU A 331 2.94 -7.43 -3.46
CA LEU A 331 3.76 -6.30 -3.90
C LEU A 331 4.64 -5.76 -2.77
N ALA A 332 4.08 -5.62 -1.56
CA ALA A 332 4.81 -5.18 -0.38
C ALA A 332 4.15 -5.69 0.90
N ALA A 333 4.94 -5.70 1.99
CA ALA A 333 4.50 -5.94 3.38
C ALA A 333 4.65 -4.67 4.21
N MET A 334 3.68 -4.42 5.12
CA MET A 334 3.61 -3.26 6.01
C MET A 334 3.50 -3.69 7.47
#